data_1c875caac4265f264713e748082feb06
#
_entry.id   1c875caac4265f264713e748082feb06
#
_cell.length_a   1.000
_cell.length_b   1.000
_cell.length_c   1.000
_cell.angle_alpha   90.00
_cell.angle_beta   90.00
_cell.angle_gamma   90.00
#
_symmetry.space_group_name_H-M   'P 1'
#
loop_
_entity.id
_entity.type
_entity.pdbx_description
1 polymer ?
#
loop_
_entity_poly.entity_id
_entity_poly.type
_entity_poly.pdbx_seq_one_letter_code
_entity_poly.pdbx_strand_id
1 'polypeptide(L)'
;MLFWFWGLFLAGGDVFPKPKGVLRLEYPKANYQVFNLEQKCPFEFQVNTNSKVNQKAGSCDLNIHYPKMKATIYISYKKVQGNIRSLLRDAQKLTFEHTVKADNIASTPFVNQTNRVYGMFYQVYGNVASQAQFYATDSISHFISGSVYFKALPNYDSIQPATHYLEKDVRKIMETLQWK
;
A
#
# COMPACT_ATOMS: atom_id res chain seq x y z
N MET A 1 -38.88 -24.75 68.14
CA MET A 1 -37.83 -23.81 67.70
C MET A 1 -37.44 -24.23 66.28
N LEU A 2 -38.01 -23.55 65.24
CA LEU A 2 -37.70 -23.79 63.84
C LEU A 2 -36.71 -22.70 63.41
N PHE A 3 -35.47 -23.07 63.00
CA PHE A 3 -34.50 -22.18 62.38
C PHE A 3 -34.70 -22.26 60.86
N TRP A 4 -35.10 -21.15 60.25
CA TRP A 4 -35.09 -20.96 58.80
C TRP A 4 -33.73 -20.48 58.37
N PHE A 5 -33.01 -21.27 57.57
CA PHE A 5 -31.79 -20.91 56.86
C PHE A 5 -32.18 -20.27 55.53
N TRP A 6 -31.92 -18.95 55.40
CA TRP A 6 -32.10 -18.21 54.19
C TRP A 6 -30.78 -18.23 53.41
N GLY A 7 -30.70 -19.07 52.38
CA GLY A 7 -29.55 -19.11 51.51
C GLY A 7 -29.57 -17.91 50.54
N LEU A 8 -28.54 -17.06 50.62
CA LEU A 8 -28.26 -16.02 49.66
C LEU A 8 -27.68 -16.68 48.39
N PHE A 9 -28.42 -16.68 47.30
CA PHE A 9 -27.90 -16.96 45.98
C PHE A 9 -27.20 -15.68 45.47
N LEU A 10 -25.86 -15.66 45.45
CA LEU A 10 -25.06 -14.70 44.74
C LEU A 10 -25.05 -15.10 43.27
N ALA A 11 -25.91 -14.48 42.44
CA ALA A 11 -25.85 -14.56 40.99
C ALA A 11 -24.67 -13.70 40.50
N GLY A 12 -23.50 -14.32 40.35
CA GLY A 12 -22.37 -13.72 39.63
C GLY A 12 -22.69 -13.71 38.15
N GLY A 13 -23.07 -12.54 37.61
CA GLY A 13 -23.20 -12.36 36.17
C GLY A 13 -21.81 -12.31 35.53
N ASP A 14 -21.51 -13.28 34.68
CA ASP A 14 -20.33 -13.23 33.84
C ASP A 14 -20.38 -12.00 32.93
N VAL A 15 -19.53 -11.02 33.22
CA VAL A 15 -19.36 -9.84 32.38
C VAL A 15 -18.52 -10.26 31.17
N PHE A 16 -19.19 -10.71 30.11
CA PHE A 16 -18.52 -10.89 28.83
C PHE A 16 -18.01 -9.52 28.33
N PRO A 17 -16.68 -9.39 28.07
CA PRO A 17 -16.17 -8.16 27.49
C PRO A 17 -16.82 -7.93 26.13
N LYS A 18 -17.49 -6.78 25.95
CA LYS A 18 -18.08 -6.41 24.67
C LYS A 18 -16.97 -6.39 23.63
N PRO A 19 -17.16 -7.03 22.45
CA PRO A 19 -16.18 -6.96 21.37
C PRO A 19 -15.95 -5.49 21.03
N LYS A 20 -14.67 -5.08 20.96
CA LYS A 20 -14.30 -3.71 20.56
C LYS A 20 -14.91 -3.46 19.20
N GLY A 21 -15.85 -2.52 19.11
CA GLY A 21 -16.43 -2.10 17.85
C GLY A 21 -15.34 -1.56 16.94
N VAL A 22 -15.00 -2.31 15.90
CA VAL A 22 -14.09 -1.84 14.86
C VAL A 22 -14.84 -0.78 14.07
N LEU A 23 -14.36 0.46 14.11
CA LEU A 23 -14.92 1.54 13.32
C LEU A 23 -14.74 1.17 11.84
N ARG A 24 -15.81 0.79 11.15
CA ARG A 24 -15.78 0.48 9.72
C ARG A 24 -15.61 1.80 8.96
N LEU A 25 -14.38 2.13 8.62
CA LEU A 25 -14.08 3.27 7.76
C LEU A 25 -14.51 2.93 6.33
N GLU A 26 -15.58 3.59 5.86
CA GLU A 26 -15.99 3.49 4.47
C GLU A 26 -15.14 4.44 3.63
N TYR A 27 -14.37 3.88 2.71
CA TYR A 27 -13.62 4.67 1.75
C TYR A 27 -14.45 4.92 0.49
N PRO A 28 -14.28 6.07 -0.18
CA PRO A 28 -15.01 6.37 -1.39
C PRO A 28 -14.73 5.33 -2.48
N LYS A 29 -15.73 5.04 -3.31
CA LYS A 29 -15.54 4.15 -4.45
C LYS A 29 -14.41 4.67 -5.33
N ALA A 30 -13.48 3.79 -5.69
CA ALA A 30 -12.37 4.14 -6.55
C ALA A 30 -12.86 4.39 -7.99
N ASN A 31 -12.47 5.52 -8.55
CA ASN A 31 -12.57 5.85 -9.96
C ASN A 31 -11.19 6.19 -10.47
N TYR A 32 -10.88 5.81 -11.71
CA TYR A 32 -9.53 5.96 -12.25
C TYR A 32 -9.55 6.80 -13.51
N GLN A 33 -8.54 7.64 -13.65
CA GLN A 33 -8.31 8.46 -14.85
C GLN A 33 -6.83 8.50 -15.18
N VAL A 34 -6.49 8.70 -16.45
CA VAL A 34 -5.11 8.92 -16.87
C VAL A 34 -4.63 10.23 -16.25
N PHE A 35 -3.49 10.20 -15.59
CA PHE A 35 -2.88 11.40 -15.04
C PHE A 35 -1.97 12.05 -16.09
N ASN A 36 -2.28 13.29 -16.45
CA ASN A 36 -1.44 14.09 -17.33
C ASN A 36 -0.25 14.64 -16.55
N LEU A 37 0.92 14.09 -16.83
CA LEU A 37 2.17 14.56 -16.24
C LEU A 37 2.50 15.96 -16.79
N GLU A 38 2.82 16.92 -15.92
CA GLU A 38 3.21 18.28 -16.29
C GLU A 38 4.50 18.32 -17.11
N GLN A 39 5.34 17.31 -16.96
CA GLN A 39 6.57 17.14 -17.73
C GLN A 39 6.46 15.90 -18.62
N LYS A 40 7.19 15.92 -19.75
CA LYS A 40 7.30 14.77 -20.66
C LYS A 40 8.02 13.60 -19.98
N CYS A 41 7.28 12.84 -19.17
CA CYS A 41 7.78 11.61 -18.62
C CYS A 41 7.52 10.45 -19.58
N PRO A 42 8.45 9.47 -19.67
CA PRO A 42 8.37 8.39 -20.66
C PRO A 42 7.40 7.29 -20.25
N PHE A 43 6.38 7.63 -19.50
CA PHE A 43 5.35 6.69 -19.05
C PHE A 43 4.05 7.43 -18.74
N GLU A 44 2.97 6.68 -18.71
CA GLU A 44 1.67 7.10 -18.18
C GLU A 44 0.96 5.93 -17.50
N PHE A 45 0.04 6.25 -16.62
CA PHE A 45 -0.83 5.29 -15.94
C PHE A 45 -2.08 5.99 -15.41
N GLN A 46 -3.05 5.19 -14.95
CA GLN A 46 -4.24 5.73 -14.31
C GLN A 46 -4.04 5.89 -12.80
N VAL A 47 -4.62 6.96 -12.26
CA VAL A 47 -4.67 7.26 -10.83
C VAL A 47 -6.11 7.36 -10.35
N ASN A 48 -6.31 7.07 -9.08
CA ASN A 48 -7.59 7.22 -8.42
C ASN A 48 -7.96 8.71 -8.27
N THR A 49 -9.15 9.10 -8.71
CA THR A 49 -9.65 10.48 -8.61
C THR A 49 -9.81 11.00 -7.18
N ASN A 50 -9.84 10.10 -6.20
CA ASN A 50 -9.85 10.45 -4.78
C ASN A 50 -8.47 10.83 -4.22
N SER A 51 -7.42 10.72 -5.03
CA SER A 51 -6.05 11.11 -4.67
C SER A 51 -5.70 12.51 -5.17
N LYS A 52 -4.63 13.08 -4.60
CA LYS A 52 -3.97 14.30 -5.08
C LYS A 52 -2.58 13.92 -5.54
N VAL A 53 -2.28 14.15 -6.82
CA VAL A 53 -0.97 13.84 -7.39
C VAL A 53 -0.11 15.09 -7.43
N ASN A 54 1.10 15.00 -6.90
CA ASN A 54 2.11 16.03 -6.97
C ASN A 54 3.34 15.45 -7.70
N GLN A 55 3.73 16.07 -8.80
CA GLN A 55 4.97 15.76 -9.50
C GLN A 55 6.11 16.61 -8.92
N LYS A 56 7.24 15.96 -8.67
CA LYS A 56 8.45 16.69 -8.24
C LYS A 56 9.01 17.50 -9.41
N ALA A 57 9.24 18.79 -9.19
CA ALA A 57 9.78 19.68 -10.21
C ALA A 57 11.11 19.14 -10.80
N GLY A 58 11.22 19.15 -12.14
CA GLY A 58 12.41 18.68 -12.85
C GLY A 58 12.62 17.16 -12.84
N SER A 59 11.63 16.37 -12.41
CA SER A 59 11.73 14.92 -12.24
C SER A 59 10.42 14.22 -12.65
N CYS A 60 10.51 12.92 -12.93
CA CYS A 60 9.34 12.06 -13.12
C CYS A 60 8.93 11.32 -11.84
N ASP A 61 9.44 11.74 -10.69
CA ASP A 61 9.00 11.23 -9.39
C ASP A 61 7.65 11.84 -9.00
N LEU A 62 6.77 11.02 -8.43
CA LEU A 62 5.40 11.40 -8.10
C LEU A 62 5.08 11.05 -6.64
N ASN A 63 4.26 11.90 -6.03
CA ASN A 63 3.63 11.63 -4.74
C ASN A 63 2.11 11.62 -4.93
N ILE A 64 1.50 10.46 -4.80
CA ILE A 64 0.05 10.28 -4.88
C ILE A 64 -0.49 10.27 -3.46
N HIS A 65 -1.07 11.39 -3.05
CA HIS A 65 -1.51 11.62 -1.67
C HIS A 65 -2.99 11.31 -1.50
N TYR A 66 -3.33 10.58 -0.42
CA TYR A 66 -4.69 10.23 -0.01
C TYR A 66 -5.01 10.89 1.34
N PRO A 67 -5.57 12.13 1.35
CA PRO A 67 -5.76 12.90 2.59
C PRO A 67 -6.63 12.20 3.62
N LYS A 68 -7.74 11.56 3.18
CA LYS A 68 -8.67 10.84 4.05
C LYS A 68 -8.06 9.61 4.74
N MET A 69 -7.03 9.03 4.15
CA MET A 69 -6.31 7.85 4.67
C MET A 69 -5.01 8.22 5.36
N LYS A 70 -4.60 9.51 5.32
CA LYS A 70 -3.29 9.99 5.78
C LYS A 70 -2.15 9.16 5.21
N ALA A 71 -2.25 8.80 3.94
CA ALA A 71 -1.31 7.94 3.24
C ALA A 71 -0.80 8.59 1.96
N THR A 72 0.35 8.13 1.51
CA THR A 72 0.98 8.58 0.25
C THR A 72 1.63 7.38 -0.44
N ILE A 73 1.39 7.25 -1.74
CA ILE A 73 2.16 6.36 -2.62
C ILE A 73 3.28 7.22 -3.21
N TYR A 74 4.52 6.91 -2.86
CA TYR A 74 5.71 7.54 -3.46
C TYR A 74 6.13 6.71 -4.66
N ILE A 75 6.32 7.36 -5.80
CA ILE A 75 6.79 6.74 -7.05
C ILE A 75 8.07 7.42 -7.48
N SER A 76 9.09 6.62 -7.75
CA SER A 76 10.37 7.06 -8.29
C SER A 76 10.61 6.43 -9.65
N TYR A 77 11.00 7.24 -10.63
CA TYR A 77 11.39 6.82 -11.96
C TYR A 77 12.91 6.84 -12.12
N LYS A 78 13.44 5.80 -12.74
CA LYS A 78 14.86 5.69 -13.11
C LYS A 78 14.98 5.26 -14.57
N LYS A 79 15.82 5.96 -15.33
CA LYS A 79 16.22 5.48 -16.66
C LYS A 79 17.20 4.32 -16.51
N VAL A 80 16.94 3.22 -17.21
CA VAL A 80 17.87 2.08 -17.25
C VAL A 80 19.01 2.41 -18.21
N GLN A 81 20.25 2.24 -17.75
CA GLN A 81 21.48 2.51 -18.50
C GLN A 81 22.45 1.33 -18.32
N GLY A 82 21.99 0.10 -18.66
CA GLY A 82 22.74 -1.12 -18.44
C GLY A 82 22.80 -1.58 -16.98
N ASN A 83 22.15 -0.84 -16.06
CA ASN A 83 22.20 -1.03 -14.61
C ASN A 83 20.96 -1.70 -14.01
N ILE A 84 20.15 -2.39 -14.83
CA ILE A 84 18.89 -3.00 -14.37
C ILE A 84 19.07 -3.92 -13.15
N ARG A 85 20.16 -4.69 -13.09
CA ARG A 85 20.44 -5.56 -11.95
C ARG A 85 20.64 -4.79 -10.64
N SER A 86 21.26 -3.61 -10.70
CA SER A 86 21.43 -2.73 -9.53
C SER A 86 20.07 -2.18 -9.09
N LEU A 87 19.27 -1.66 -10.03
CA LEU A 87 17.94 -1.14 -9.73
C LEU A 87 17.01 -2.18 -9.11
N LEU A 88 17.03 -3.40 -9.64
CA LEU A 88 16.28 -4.53 -9.06
C LEU A 88 16.75 -4.86 -7.64
N ARG A 89 18.07 -4.91 -7.42
CA ARG A 89 18.64 -5.17 -6.10
C ARG A 89 18.25 -4.10 -5.10
N ASP A 90 18.31 -2.82 -5.50
CA ASP A 90 17.97 -1.68 -4.63
C ASP A 90 16.47 -1.70 -4.26
N ALA A 91 15.58 -2.01 -5.22
CA ALA A 91 14.16 -2.16 -4.95
C ALA A 91 13.86 -3.32 -4.00
N GLN A 92 14.50 -4.47 -4.21
CA GLN A 92 14.37 -5.63 -3.32
C GLN A 92 14.94 -5.35 -1.93
N LYS A 93 16.12 -4.73 -1.86
CA LYS A 93 16.75 -4.36 -0.58
C LYS A 93 15.83 -3.47 0.24
N LEU A 94 15.22 -2.45 -0.36
CA LEU A 94 14.26 -1.59 0.33
C LEU A 94 13.08 -2.38 0.91
N THR A 95 12.58 -3.38 0.18
CA THR A 95 11.52 -4.26 0.65
C THR A 95 11.97 -5.10 1.85
N PHE A 96 13.14 -5.71 1.76
CA PHE A 96 13.63 -6.66 2.77
C PHE A 96 14.28 -6.00 3.99
N GLU A 97 14.72 -4.74 3.91
CA GLU A 97 15.15 -3.99 5.10
C GLU A 97 14.01 -3.76 6.11
N HIS A 98 12.77 -3.79 5.66
CA HIS A 98 11.59 -3.74 6.53
C HIS A 98 11.25 -5.09 7.19
N THR A 99 11.87 -6.20 6.76
CA THR A 99 11.58 -7.56 7.29
C THR A 99 11.86 -7.71 8.78
N VAL A 100 12.76 -6.93 9.34
CA VAL A 100 13.12 -6.99 10.77
C VAL A 100 11.89 -6.74 11.68
N LYS A 101 10.87 -6.04 11.16
CA LYS A 101 9.61 -5.70 11.87
C LYS A 101 8.36 -6.25 11.20
N ALA A 102 8.50 -6.96 10.08
CA ALA A 102 7.37 -7.55 9.36
C ALA A 102 7.08 -8.94 9.90
N ASP A 103 5.80 -9.24 10.06
CA ASP A 103 5.33 -10.58 10.41
C ASP A 103 5.40 -11.52 9.20
N ASN A 104 5.14 -10.98 7.99
CA ASN A 104 5.20 -11.71 6.73
C ASN A 104 5.37 -10.77 5.54
N ILE A 105 5.92 -11.27 4.42
CA ILE A 105 5.96 -10.58 3.12
C ILE A 105 5.45 -11.52 2.04
N ALA A 106 4.38 -11.12 1.37
CA ALA A 106 3.90 -11.79 0.17
C ALA A 106 4.42 -11.08 -1.07
N SER A 107 4.97 -11.84 -2.02
CA SER A 107 5.50 -11.36 -3.29
C SER A 107 4.66 -11.91 -4.43
N THR A 108 4.12 -11.03 -5.27
CA THR A 108 3.32 -11.42 -6.44
C THR A 108 3.97 -10.87 -7.70
N PRO A 109 4.44 -11.74 -8.62
CA PRO A 109 4.96 -11.30 -9.90
C PRO A 109 3.86 -10.66 -10.74
N PHE A 110 4.23 -9.63 -11.49
CA PHE A 110 3.36 -8.94 -12.43
C PHE A 110 3.96 -8.97 -13.84
N VAL A 111 3.16 -9.41 -14.81
CA VAL A 111 3.57 -9.51 -16.21
C VAL A 111 2.44 -8.98 -17.10
N ASN A 112 2.73 -7.92 -17.85
CA ASN A 112 1.88 -7.43 -18.93
C ASN A 112 2.72 -7.37 -20.22
N GLN A 113 2.61 -8.41 -21.04
CA GLN A 113 3.41 -8.53 -22.28
C GLN A 113 3.04 -7.47 -23.30
N THR A 114 1.77 -7.10 -23.40
CA THR A 114 1.28 -6.09 -24.34
C THR A 114 1.95 -4.74 -24.14
N ASN A 115 2.03 -4.30 -22.89
CA ASN A 115 2.66 -3.03 -22.52
C ASN A 115 4.14 -3.17 -22.15
N ARG A 116 4.69 -4.39 -22.23
CA ARG A 116 6.06 -4.71 -21.81
C ARG A 116 6.36 -4.26 -20.39
N VAL A 117 5.44 -4.52 -19.47
CA VAL A 117 5.57 -4.20 -18.05
C VAL A 117 5.81 -5.48 -17.26
N TYR A 118 6.99 -5.56 -16.66
CA TYR A 118 7.45 -6.69 -15.85
C TYR A 118 7.80 -6.17 -14.47
N GLY A 119 7.29 -6.80 -13.41
CA GLY A 119 7.51 -6.27 -12.09
C GLY A 119 7.19 -7.23 -10.97
N MET A 120 7.22 -6.71 -9.77
CA MET A 120 6.86 -7.41 -8.55
C MET A 120 6.04 -6.50 -7.66
N PHE A 121 4.98 -7.03 -7.09
CA PHE A 121 4.21 -6.39 -6.05
C PHE A 121 4.45 -7.11 -4.73
N TYR A 122 4.81 -6.34 -3.70
CA TYR A 122 5.06 -6.82 -2.34
C TYR A 122 3.99 -6.31 -1.39
N GLN A 123 3.43 -7.20 -0.61
CA GLN A 123 2.55 -6.89 0.51
C GLN A 123 3.31 -7.22 1.81
N VAL A 124 3.46 -6.23 2.66
CA VAL A 124 4.22 -6.36 3.91
C VAL A 124 3.24 -6.28 5.09
N TYR A 125 3.14 -7.37 5.83
CA TYR A 125 2.23 -7.50 6.96
C TYR A 125 2.96 -7.19 8.27
N GLY A 126 2.26 -6.56 9.21
CA GLY A 126 2.80 -6.21 10.52
C GLY A 126 2.98 -4.71 10.73
N ASN A 127 3.58 -4.34 11.87
CA ASN A 127 3.79 -2.94 12.27
C ASN A 127 5.02 -2.32 11.58
N VAL A 128 4.97 -2.24 10.25
CA VAL A 128 6.03 -1.70 9.40
C VAL A 128 5.69 -0.31 8.87
N ALA A 129 6.69 0.43 8.40
CA ALA A 129 6.49 1.78 7.87
C ALA A 129 5.80 1.78 6.49
N SER A 130 6.01 0.73 5.68
CA SER A 130 5.44 0.60 4.35
C SER A 130 4.78 -0.77 4.20
N GLN A 131 3.45 -0.79 3.96
CA GLN A 131 2.66 -2.00 3.84
C GLN A 131 2.61 -2.56 2.42
N ALA A 132 2.88 -1.74 1.42
CA ALA A 132 2.92 -2.19 0.02
C ALA A 132 4.05 -1.51 -0.73
N GLN A 133 4.74 -2.29 -1.55
CA GLN A 133 5.83 -1.82 -2.41
C GLN A 133 5.73 -2.51 -3.77
N PHE A 134 6.26 -1.88 -4.79
CA PHE A 134 6.32 -2.47 -6.12
C PHE A 134 7.49 -1.93 -6.92
N TYR A 135 7.86 -2.64 -7.95
CA TYR A 135 8.60 -2.10 -9.07
C TYR A 135 8.02 -2.62 -10.38
N ALA A 136 8.23 -1.85 -11.44
CA ALA A 136 7.87 -2.20 -12.80
C ALA A 136 8.94 -1.69 -13.77
N THR A 137 9.23 -2.45 -14.82
CA THR A 137 10.26 -2.15 -15.81
C THR A 137 9.91 -2.78 -17.16
N ASP A 138 10.43 -2.19 -18.24
CA ASP A 138 10.45 -2.82 -19.56
C ASP A 138 11.72 -3.67 -19.76
N SER A 139 12.57 -3.77 -18.73
CA SER A 139 13.86 -4.47 -18.68
C SER A 139 14.96 -3.82 -19.52
N ILE A 140 14.70 -2.76 -20.28
CA ILE A 140 15.64 -2.17 -21.23
C ILE A 140 15.94 -0.71 -20.93
N SER A 141 14.90 0.11 -20.78
CA SER A 141 15.01 1.58 -20.74
C SER A 141 14.38 2.22 -19.52
N HIS A 142 13.36 1.61 -18.94
CA HIS A 142 12.51 2.23 -17.94
C HIS A 142 12.40 1.38 -16.68
N PHE A 143 12.46 2.05 -15.55
CA PHE A 143 12.27 1.45 -14.23
C PHE A 143 11.48 2.39 -13.34
N ILE A 144 10.39 1.90 -12.76
CA ILE A 144 9.60 2.60 -11.76
C ILE A 144 9.60 1.74 -10.49
N SER A 145 9.76 2.37 -9.35
CA SER A 145 9.49 1.76 -8.05
C SER A 145 8.55 2.63 -7.23
N GLY A 146 7.78 2.01 -6.35
CA GLY A 146 6.87 2.75 -5.49
C GLY A 146 6.64 2.06 -4.16
N SER A 147 6.25 2.87 -3.16
CA SER A 147 6.00 2.43 -1.80
C SER A 147 4.85 3.21 -1.18
N VAL A 148 4.03 2.52 -0.40
CA VAL A 148 2.89 3.10 0.33
C VAL A 148 3.32 3.40 1.76
N TYR A 149 3.18 4.66 2.18
CA TYR A 149 3.45 5.09 3.55
C TYR A 149 2.22 5.72 4.19
N PHE A 150 2.00 5.42 5.47
CA PHE A 150 1.01 6.08 6.30
C PHE A 150 1.69 7.13 7.20
N LYS A 151 1.06 8.30 7.35
CA LYS A 151 1.58 9.38 8.19
C LYS A 151 1.46 9.09 9.70
N ALA A 152 0.61 8.14 10.08
CA ALA A 152 0.41 7.72 11.47
C ALA A 152 1.40 6.62 11.85
N LEU A 153 1.68 6.50 13.16
CA LEU A 153 2.38 5.32 13.71
C LEU A 153 1.59 4.07 13.31
N PRO A 154 2.26 3.06 12.77
CA PRO A 154 1.59 1.86 12.31
C PRO A 154 0.98 1.11 13.49
N ASN A 155 -0.35 1.11 13.54
CA ASN A 155 -1.13 0.09 14.20
C ASN A 155 -1.75 -0.72 13.08
N TYR A 156 -1.18 -1.87 12.77
CA TYR A 156 -1.54 -2.68 11.62
C TYR A 156 -3.05 -2.91 11.49
N ASP A 157 -3.71 -3.28 12.57
CA ASP A 157 -5.15 -3.57 12.57
C ASP A 157 -5.99 -2.34 12.18
N SER A 158 -5.58 -1.14 12.61
CA SER A 158 -6.32 0.10 12.32
C SER A 158 -6.13 0.61 10.90
N ILE A 159 -4.97 0.33 10.28
CA ILE A 159 -4.66 0.79 8.91
C ILE A 159 -5.01 -0.25 7.84
N GLN A 160 -5.31 -1.50 8.21
CA GLN A 160 -5.55 -2.60 7.27
C GLN A 160 -6.61 -2.28 6.21
N PRO A 161 -7.79 -1.67 6.51
CA PRO A 161 -8.77 -1.31 5.48
C PRO A 161 -8.21 -0.29 4.45
N ALA A 162 -7.41 0.70 4.92
CA ALA A 162 -6.75 1.66 4.05
C ALA A 162 -5.65 0.99 3.22
N THR A 163 -4.90 0.08 3.82
CA THR A 163 -3.86 -0.71 3.13
C THR A 163 -4.47 -1.48 1.96
N HIS A 164 -5.55 -2.23 2.18
CA HIS A 164 -6.24 -2.96 1.12
C HIS A 164 -6.79 -2.05 0.00
N TYR A 165 -7.26 -0.86 0.35
CA TYR A 165 -7.69 0.11 -0.65
C TYR A 165 -6.51 0.56 -1.52
N LEU A 166 -5.38 0.93 -0.90
CA LEU A 166 -4.20 1.42 -1.60
C LEU A 166 -3.46 0.32 -2.38
N GLU A 167 -3.49 -0.93 -1.92
CA GLU A 167 -2.98 -2.08 -2.68
C GLU A 167 -3.69 -2.26 -4.02
N LYS A 168 -5.02 -2.06 -4.06
CA LYS A 168 -5.79 -2.07 -5.30
C LYS A 168 -5.37 -0.93 -6.23
N ASP A 169 -5.12 0.25 -5.68
CA ASP A 169 -4.67 1.39 -6.45
C ASP A 169 -3.25 1.18 -7.01
N VAL A 170 -2.34 0.60 -6.23
CA VAL A 170 -1.00 0.21 -6.73
C VAL A 170 -1.12 -0.82 -7.85
N ARG A 171 -1.96 -1.85 -7.70
CA ARG A 171 -2.20 -2.83 -8.78
C ARG A 171 -2.74 -2.14 -10.03
N LYS A 172 -3.69 -1.20 -9.87
CA LYS A 172 -4.24 -0.43 -10.98
C LYS A 172 -3.19 0.40 -11.71
N ILE A 173 -2.27 1.02 -10.97
CA ILE A 173 -1.11 1.73 -11.55
C ILE A 173 -0.28 0.76 -12.41
N MET A 174 0.07 -0.41 -11.88
CA MET A 174 0.87 -1.42 -12.62
C MET A 174 0.14 -1.96 -13.85
N GLU A 175 -1.17 -2.22 -13.74
CA GLU A 175 -2.01 -2.74 -14.82
C GLU A 175 -2.17 -1.76 -15.99
N THR A 176 -2.21 -0.46 -15.69
CA THR A 176 -2.45 0.60 -16.68
C THR A 176 -1.18 1.30 -17.13
N LEU A 177 -0.03 0.92 -16.59
CA LEU A 177 1.27 1.48 -16.94
C LEU A 177 1.57 1.23 -18.42
N GLN A 178 1.93 2.31 -19.12
CA GLN A 178 2.39 2.31 -20.51
C GLN A 178 3.67 3.13 -20.60
N TRP A 179 4.66 2.60 -21.29
CA TRP A 179 5.88 3.30 -21.65
C TRP A 179 5.69 4.09 -22.95
N LYS A 180 6.31 5.28 -23.03
CA LYS A 180 6.25 6.19 -24.20
C LYS A 180 7.55 6.20 -24.97
#